data_3107e313656758692a4a2355e5daa92b
#
_entry.id   3107e313656758692a4a2355e5daa92b
#
_cell.length_a   1.000
_cell.length_b   1.000
_cell.length_c   1.000
_cell.angle_alpha   90.00
_cell.angle_beta   90.00
_cell.angle_gamma   90.00
#
_symmetry.space_group_name_H-M   'P 1'
#
loop_
_entity.id
_entity.type
_entity.pdbx_description
1 polymer ?
#
loop_
_entity_poly.entity_id
_entity_poly.type
_entity_poly.pdbx_seq_one_letter_code
_entity_poly.pdbx_strand_id
1 'polypeptide(L)'
;MKVMAIARPTAALNPDTLKPHMATEVAHTLQLYLDGTVDQFWFREKKGPIFLMNVETEDQAQAVLNTLPLVKANLMTYEVMPVGPLMPLGRLIQAQ
;
A
#
# COMPACT_ATOMS: atom_id res chain seq x y z
N MET A 1 0.16 -13.07 5.77
CA MET A 1 -1.13 -12.41 5.59
C MET A 1 -1.03 -11.38 4.49
N LYS A 2 -2.00 -11.34 3.62
CA LYS A 2 -2.05 -10.31 2.57
C LYS A 2 -2.90 -9.14 3.01
N VAL A 3 -2.39 -7.93 2.79
CA VAL A 3 -3.10 -6.70 3.11
C VAL A 3 -3.07 -5.80 1.89
N MET A 4 -4.23 -5.30 1.50
CA MET A 4 -4.34 -4.30 0.44
C MET A 4 -4.21 -2.92 1.07
N ALA A 5 -3.33 -2.09 0.52
CA ALA A 5 -3.12 -0.71 0.97
C ALA A 5 -3.44 0.24 -0.18
N ILE A 6 -4.39 1.11 0.02
CA ILE A 6 -4.89 2.02 -1.01
C ILE A 6 -4.53 3.44 -0.62
N ALA A 7 -3.72 4.10 -1.45
CA ALA A 7 -3.28 5.46 -1.18
C ALA A 7 -4.45 6.45 -1.25
N ARG A 8 -4.43 7.41 -0.34
CA ARG A 8 -5.36 8.55 -0.34
C ARG A 8 -4.57 9.82 -0.11
N PRO A 9 -4.39 10.65 -1.17
CA PRO A 9 -3.70 11.93 -1.01
C PRO A 9 -4.42 12.82 -0.04
N THR A 10 -3.66 13.56 0.76
CA THR A 10 -4.24 14.60 1.63
C THR A 10 -4.44 15.89 0.84
N ALA A 11 -5.17 16.86 1.42
CA ALA A 11 -5.38 18.14 0.79
C ALA A 11 -4.07 18.92 0.59
N ALA A 12 -3.03 18.59 1.35
CA ALA A 12 -1.72 19.23 1.26
C ALA A 12 -0.88 18.75 0.07
N LEU A 13 -1.28 17.66 -0.59
CA LEU A 13 -0.52 17.11 -1.71
C LEU A 13 -0.79 17.92 -2.99
N ASN A 14 0.27 18.45 -3.57
CA ASN A 14 0.25 19.13 -4.87
C ASN A 14 1.62 18.92 -5.53
N PRO A 15 1.81 19.32 -6.79
CA PRO A 15 3.10 19.12 -7.46
C PRO A 15 4.28 19.72 -6.71
N ASP A 16 4.11 20.87 -6.08
CA ASP A 16 5.20 21.52 -5.36
C ASP A 16 5.56 20.80 -4.06
N THR A 17 4.58 20.32 -3.30
CA THR A 17 4.84 19.58 -2.07
C THR A 17 5.33 18.16 -2.34
N LEU A 18 4.90 17.57 -3.45
CA LEU A 18 5.32 16.23 -3.85
C LEU A 18 6.77 16.18 -4.31
N LYS A 19 7.21 17.15 -5.09
CA LYS A 19 8.49 17.15 -5.79
C LYS A 19 9.69 16.83 -4.89
N PRO A 20 9.84 17.44 -3.68
CA PRO A 20 11.00 17.16 -2.83
C PRO A 20 11.10 15.71 -2.36
N HIS A 21 9.99 14.96 -2.38
CA HIS A 21 9.93 13.61 -1.83
C HIS A 21 9.96 12.52 -2.89
N MET A 22 9.84 12.86 -4.18
CA MET A 22 9.66 11.84 -5.23
C MET A 22 10.78 10.83 -5.30
N ALA A 23 12.03 11.28 -5.31
CA ALA A 23 13.16 10.37 -5.45
C ALA A 23 13.24 9.37 -4.28
N THR A 24 13.07 9.86 -3.05
CA THR A 24 13.11 9.02 -1.85
C THR A 24 11.88 8.12 -1.74
N GLU A 25 10.72 8.62 -2.14
CA GLU A 25 9.49 7.82 -2.15
C GLU A 25 9.60 6.63 -3.10
N VAL A 26 10.08 6.87 -4.32
CA VAL A 26 10.25 5.82 -5.33
C VAL A 26 11.28 4.79 -4.85
N ALA A 27 12.42 5.24 -4.35
CA ALA A 27 13.46 4.35 -3.86
C ALA A 27 12.97 3.48 -2.70
N HIS A 28 12.24 4.06 -1.75
CA HIS A 28 11.70 3.33 -0.61
C HIS A 28 10.66 2.29 -1.05
N THR A 29 9.76 2.67 -1.96
CA THR A 29 8.75 1.77 -2.50
C THR A 29 9.40 0.58 -3.22
N LEU A 30 10.40 0.84 -4.05
CA LEU A 30 11.12 -0.22 -4.73
C LEU A 30 11.83 -1.16 -3.76
N GLN A 31 12.39 -0.62 -2.68
CA GLN A 31 13.05 -1.45 -1.66
C GLN A 31 12.04 -2.38 -0.98
N LEU A 32 10.84 -1.89 -0.66
CA LEU A 32 9.78 -2.73 -0.10
C LEU A 32 9.36 -3.85 -1.05
N TYR A 33 9.38 -3.57 -2.34
CA TYR A 33 9.09 -4.58 -3.35
C TYR A 33 10.23 -5.63 -3.42
N LEU A 34 11.46 -5.18 -3.42
CA LEU A 34 12.62 -6.07 -3.52
C LEU A 34 12.77 -6.98 -2.29
N ASP A 35 12.41 -6.50 -1.10
CA ASP A 35 12.50 -7.32 0.12
C ASP A 35 11.25 -8.19 0.35
N GLY A 36 10.27 -8.11 -0.53
CA GLY A 36 9.08 -8.96 -0.46
C GLY A 36 7.95 -8.43 0.42
N THR A 37 8.12 -7.29 1.07
CA THR A 37 7.05 -6.69 1.89
C THR A 37 5.88 -6.25 1.00
N VAL A 38 6.18 -5.70 -0.17
CA VAL A 38 5.17 -5.42 -1.19
C VAL A 38 5.28 -6.51 -2.25
N ASP A 39 4.19 -7.25 -2.44
CA ASP A 39 4.11 -8.35 -3.40
C ASP A 39 3.79 -7.84 -4.80
N GLN A 40 2.81 -6.96 -4.90
CA GLN A 40 2.39 -6.33 -6.15
C GLN A 40 2.00 -4.90 -5.88
N PHE A 41 2.12 -4.06 -6.90
CA PHE A 41 1.71 -2.68 -6.76
C PHE A 41 1.20 -2.13 -8.10
N TRP A 42 0.26 -1.17 -8.00
CA TRP A 42 -0.36 -0.50 -9.14
C TRP A 42 -0.37 0.99 -8.88
N PHE A 43 -0.53 1.77 -9.92
CA PHE A 43 -0.63 3.22 -9.82
C PHE A 43 -1.95 3.70 -10.40
N ARG A 44 -2.62 4.59 -9.67
CA ARG A 44 -3.82 5.27 -10.15
C ARG A 44 -3.46 6.74 -10.38
N GLU A 45 -3.69 7.23 -11.60
CA GLU A 45 -3.40 8.62 -11.93
C GLU A 45 -4.12 9.56 -10.95
N LYS A 46 -3.39 10.54 -10.41
CA LYS A 46 -3.88 11.55 -9.45
C LYS A 46 -4.34 11.01 -8.09
N LYS A 47 -4.37 9.70 -7.89
CA LYS A 47 -4.83 9.09 -6.63
C LYS A 47 -3.74 8.34 -5.89
N GLY A 48 -2.65 8.01 -6.58
CA GLY A 48 -1.51 7.32 -5.97
C GLY A 48 -1.59 5.81 -6.05
N PRO A 49 -0.63 5.13 -5.43
CA PRO A 49 -0.47 3.69 -5.61
C PRO A 49 -1.46 2.86 -4.80
N ILE A 50 -1.59 1.61 -5.22
CA ILE A 50 -2.22 0.54 -4.46
C ILE A 50 -1.16 -0.54 -4.29
N PHE A 51 -0.96 -1.03 -3.07
CA PHE A 51 -0.03 -2.10 -2.76
C PHE A 51 -0.76 -3.34 -2.30
N LEU A 52 -0.27 -4.51 -2.71
CA LEU A 52 -0.61 -5.77 -2.06
C LEU A 52 0.60 -6.15 -1.21
N MET A 53 0.42 -6.21 0.11
CA MET A 53 1.51 -6.36 1.07
C MET A 53 1.51 -7.74 1.71
N ASN A 54 2.72 -8.28 1.95
CA ASN A 54 2.93 -9.49 2.75
C ASN A 54 3.38 -9.06 4.15
N VAL A 55 2.51 -9.21 5.13
CA VAL A 55 2.78 -8.80 6.52
C VAL A 55 2.13 -9.80 7.47
N GLU A 56 2.49 -9.71 8.75
CA GLU A 56 1.92 -10.58 9.78
C GLU A 56 0.57 -10.06 10.29
N THR A 57 0.40 -8.74 10.35
CA THR A 57 -0.80 -8.09 10.87
C THR A 57 -1.11 -6.81 10.10
N GLU A 58 -2.36 -6.31 10.25
CA GLU A 58 -2.72 -5.00 9.73
C GLU A 58 -1.86 -3.89 10.35
N ASP A 59 -1.57 -4.00 11.65
CA ASP A 59 -0.76 -3.00 12.34
C ASP A 59 0.64 -2.95 11.77
N GLN A 60 1.21 -4.10 11.39
CA GLN A 60 2.50 -4.14 10.75
C GLN A 60 2.45 -3.45 9.37
N ALA A 61 1.37 -3.67 8.61
CA ALA A 61 1.20 -2.99 7.32
C ALA A 61 1.19 -1.49 7.51
N GLN A 62 0.43 -0.98 8.47
CA GLN A 62 0.37 0.44 8.74
C GLN A 62 1.74 0.98 9.21
N ALA A 63 2.45 0.24 10.05
CA ALA A 63 3.78 0.64 10.50
C ALA A 63 4.77 0.76 9.33
N VAL A 64 4.72 -0.18 8.38
CA VAL A 64 5.57 -0.12 7.18
C VAL A 64 5.21 1.08 6.33
N LEU A 65 3.91 1.32 6.10
CA LEU A 65 3.46 2.45 5.29
C LEU A 65 3.84 3.80 5.92
N ASN A 66 3.84 3.87 7.25
CA ASN A 66 4.22 5.08 7.97
C ASN A 66 5.71 5.44 7.81
N THR A 67 6.53 4.52 7.30
CA THR A 67 7.93 4.82 6.99
C THR A 67 8.11 5.53 5.66
N LEU A 68 7.10 5.53 4.80
CA LEU A 68 7.19 6.17 3.49
C LEU A 68 7.30 7.70 3.63
N PRO A 69 8.17 8.35 2.84
CA PRO A 69 8.38 9.80 2.94
C PRO A 69 7.11 10.63 2.81
N LEU A 70 6.21 10.26 1.90
CA LEU A 70 4.97 11.03 1.71
C LEU A 70 4.04 10.90 2.90
N VAL A 71 4.00 9.74 3.55
CA VAL A 71 3.20 9.54 4.76
C VAL A 71 3.80 10.35 5.91
N LYS A 72 5.11 10.32 6.08
CA LYS A 72 5.79 11.10 7.12
C LYS A 72 5.57 12.60 6.94
N ALA A 73 5.47 13.05 5.71
CA ALA A 73 5.24 14.47 5.40
C ALA A 73 3.75 14.87 5.48
N ASN A 74 2.87 13.94 5.84
CA ASN A 74 1.41 14.15 5.90
C ASN A 74 0.79 14.52 4.54
N LEU A 75 1.41 14.06 3.46
CA LEU A 75 0.91 14.29 2.10
C LEU A 75 0.09 13.11 1.59
N MET A 76 0.23 11.94 2.22
CA MET A 76 -0.46 10.71 1.80
C MET A 76 -0.87 9.93 3.03
N THR A 77 -2.04 9.30 2.95
CA THR A 77 -2.49 8.29 3.91
C THR A 77 -2.85 7.03 3.14
N TYR A 78 -2.96 5.92 3.84
CA TYR A 78 -3.34 4.65 3.23
C TYR A 78 -4.50 4.03 4.00
N GLU A 79 -5.49 3.58 3.24
CA GLU A 79 -6.52 2.69 3.76
C GLU A 79 -5.99 1.28 3.66
N VAL A 80 -5.99 0.53 4.76
CA VAL A 80 -5.50 -0.85 4.76
C VAL A 80 -6.64 -1.81 5.04
N MET A 81 -6.65 -2.94 4.33
CA MET A 81 -7.66 -3.96 4.51
C MET A 81 -7.04 -5.34 4.30
N PRO A 82 -7.25 -6.28 5.22
CA PRO A 82 -6.80 -7.65 4.99
C PRO A 82 -7.59 -8.27 3.86
N VAL A 83 -6.92 -9.06 3.03
CA VAL A 83 -7.55 -9.77 1.92
C VAL A 83 -7.10 -11.23 1.96
N GLY A 84 -7.95 -12.09 1.46
CA GLY A 84 -7.64 -13.50 1.44
C GLY A 84 -8.29 -14.19 0.25
N PRO A 85 -8.17 -15.50 0.15
CA PRO A 85 -8.78 -16.25 -0.94
C PRO A 85 -10.30 -16.15 -0.88
N LEU A 86 -10.93 -16.35 -2.03
CA LEU A 86 -12.38 -16.27 -2.17
C LEU A 86 -13.02 -17.55 -1.62
N MET A 87 -12.99 -17.67 -0.29
CA MET A 87 -13.40 -18.89 0.40
C MET A 87 -14.84 -19.35 0.12
N PRO A 88 -15.82 -18.43 0.02
CA PRO A 88 -17.18 -18.89 -0.25
C PRO A 88 -17.31 -19.73 -1.52
N LEU A 89 -16.59 -19.40 -2.58
CA LEU A 89 -16.61 -20.20 -3.80
C LEU A 89 -15.95 -21.58 -3.59
N GLY A 90 -14.87 -21.62 -2.81
CA GLY A 90 -14.22 -22.87 -2.47
C GLY A 90 -15.15 -23.80 -1.70
N ARG A 91 -15.93 -23.27 -0.77
CA ARG A 91 -16.92 -24.05 -0.01
C ARG A 91 -18.03 -24.58 -0.91
N LEU A 92 -18.50 -23.79 -1.85
CA LEU A 92 -19.55 -24.23 -2.78
C LEU A 92 -19.06 -25.40 -3.64
N ILE A 93 -17.82 -25.34 -4.10
CA ILE A 93 -17.23 -26.45 -4.87
C ILE A 93 -17.10 -27.69 -4.00
N GLN A 94 -16.68 -27.56 -2.76
CA GLN A 94 -16.51 -28.69 -1.85
C GLN A 94 -17.84 -29.34 -1.47
N ALA A 95 -18.91 -28.57 -1.43
CA ALA A 95 -20.23 -29.07 -1.07
C ALA A 95 -20.85 -29.92 -2.16
N GLN A 96 -20.31 -29.91 -3.35
CA GLN A 96 -20.78 -30.72 -4.47
C GLN A 96 -20.11 -32.06 -4.53
#